data_9e5f94b7aa38986b1364771c00c62d75
#
_entry.id   9e5f94b7aa38986b1364771c00c62d75
#
_cell.length_a   1.000
_cell.length_b   1.000
_cell.length_c   1.000
_cell.angle_alpha   90.00
_cell.angle_beta   90.00
_cell.angle_gamma   90.00
#
_symmetry.space_group_name_H-M   'P 1'
#
loop_
_entity.id
_entity.type
_entity.pdbx_description
1 polymer ?
#
loop_
_entity_poly.entity_id
_entity_poly.type
_entity_poly.pdbx_seq_one_letter_code
_entity_poly.pdbx_strand_id
1 'polypeptide(L)'
;MKKRRLAALAVAVIVVALMLEAGILKYVNDKMTYRTSEVMLDRVLTVLEKNDQSEADMIESLKSDYIVRARAVSYILDAKPEAELDVNELQRIAKLISVDEIHLLDQTGMIYSGTLPKYFGYNFNTGEQMAYFKPMLTDKQLSMCQDVTPNTAEGKEMMYAIVWDEGGTKMVQVGITPKHLLQELKQNQISSVVADMPVYKGMELYVADPETKQIEGATDSTQLGRSLEELGISVEVASIGQTVIADAVVKEKHCRCMLQQDANYLVAITEEKAVYLESSFVAMLIVGVYLILASCGMVYMLAEVMKEKYEKERLLYTSMTD
;
A
#
# COMPACT_ATOMS: atom_id res chain seq x y z
N MET A 1 -56.98 -36.45 9.17
CA MET A 1 -56.79 -35.02 9.40
C MET A 1 -55.54 -34.71 10.26
N LYS A 2 -55.28 -35.37 11.41
CA LYS A 2 -54.13 -35.11 12.31
C LYS A 2 -52.74 -35.24 11.60
N LYS A 3 -52.49 -36.29 10.77
CA LYS A 3 -51.21 -36.49 10.08
C LYS A 3 -50.86 -35.36 9.08
N ARG A 4 -51.85 -34.84 8.33
CA ARG A 4 -51.64 -33.71 7.39
C ARG A 4 -51.32 -32.41 8.12
N ARG A 5 -51.92 -32.17 9.31
CA ARG A 5 -51.60 -30.98 10.12
C ARG A 5 -50.18 -31.06 10.73
N LEU A 6 -49.74 -32.26 11.15
CA LEU A 6 -48.39 -32.47 11.70
C LEU A 6 -47.32 -32.28 10.59
N ALA A 7 -47.53 -32.78 9.38
CA ALA A 7 -46.65 -32.57 8.26
C ALA A 7 -46.58 -31.08 7.85
N ALA A 8 -47.73 -30.40 7.82
CA ALA A 8 -47.74 -28.95 7.54
C ALA A 8 -47.01 -28.14 8.62
N LEU A 9 -47.08 -28.51 9.88
CA LEU A 9 -46.35 -27.86 10.97
C LEU A 9 -44.85 -28.11 10.81
N ALA A 10 -44.43 -29.32 10.54
CA ALA A 10 -43.01 -29.63 10.31
C ALA A 10 -42.41 -28.85 9.12
N VAL A 11 -43.15 -28.76 8.02
CA VAL A 11 -42.71 -27.92 6.85
C VAL A 11 -42.62 -26.44 7.26
N ALA A 12 -43.58 -25.92 7.97
CA ALA A 12 -43.57 -24.54 8.46
C ALA A 12 -42.34 -24.25 9.38
N VAL A 13 -42.00 -25.15 10.26
CA VAL A 13 -40.84 -25.05 11.16
C VAL A 13 -39.54 -25.06 10.32
N ILE A 14 -39.43 -25.95 9.31
CA ILE A 14 -38.26 -26.00 8.42
C ILE A 14 -38.09 -24.66 7.65
N VAL A 15 -39.20 -24.14 7.10
CA VAL A 15 -39.17 -22.89 6.33
C VAL A 15 -38.74 -21.72 7.24
N VAL A 16 -39.25 -21.63 8.47
CA VAL A 16 -38.86 -20.60 9.44
C VAL A 16 -37.38 -20.75 9.82
N ALA A 17 -36.90 -21.97 10.05
CA ALA A 17 -35.49 -22.23 10.36
C ALA A 17 -34.57 -21.80 9.22
N LEU A 18 -34.91 -22.12 7.96
CA LEU A 18 -34.15 -21.69 6.79
C LEU A 18 -34.14 -20.15 6.61
N MET A 19 -35.26 -19.48 6.88
CA MET A 19 -35.32 -18.02 6.84
C MET A 19 -34.44 -17.37 7.93
N LEU A 20 -34.46 -17.92 9.15
CA LEU A 20 -33.60 -17.46 10.24
C LEU A 20 -32.13 -17.69 9.93
N GLU A 21 -31.78 -18.86 9.40
CA GLU A 21 -30.43 -19.19 8.95
C GLU A 21 -29.94 -18.20 7.90
N ALA A 22 -30.73 -17.95 6.84
CA ALA A 22 -30.37 -16.98 5.81
C ALA A 22 -30.12 -15.57 6.39
N GLY A 23 -30.95 -15.16 7.34
CA GLY A 23 -30.78 -13.88 8.04
C GLY A 23 -29.50 -13.82 8.88
N ILE A 24 -29.21 -14.89 9.63
CA ILE A 24 -28.00 -14.97 10.46
C ILE A 24 -26.74 -15.03 9.57
N LEU A 25 -26.73 -15.86 8.53
CA LEU A 25 -25.61 -15.96 7.61
C LEU A 25 -25.33 -14.61 6.93
N LYS A 26 -26.38 -13.92 6.46
CA LYS A 26 -26.23 -12.59 5.90
C LYS A 26 -25.61 -11.61 6.90
N TYR A 27 -26.12 -11.56 8.13
CA TYR A 27 -25.61 -10.67 9.17
C TYR A 27 -24.14 -10.96 9.54
N VAL A 28 -23.81 -12.24 9.76
CA VAL A 28 -22.44 -12.67 10.11
C VAL A 28 -21.49 -12.34 8.97
N ASN A 29 -21.88 -12.64 7.75
CA ASN A 29 -21.07 -12.42 6.57
C ASN A 29 -20.85 -10.91 6.30
N ASP A 30 -21.92 -10.09 6.38
CA ASP A 30 -21.80 -8.63 6.29
C ASP A 30 -20.84 -8.07 7.33
N LYS A 31 -20.89 -8.59 8.57
CA LYS A 31 -20.02 -8.13 9.66
C LYS A 31 -18.57 -8.59 9.49
N MET A 32 -18.35 -9.81 8.99
CA MET A 32 -17.00 -10.34 8.73
C MET A 32 -16.35 -9.57 7.57
N THR A 33 -17.06 -9.38 6.48
CA THR A 33 -16.62 -8.59 5.33
C THR A 33 -16.21 -7.19 5.75
N TYR A 34 -17.08 -6.49 6.49
CA TYR A 34 -16.78 -5.16 7.01
C TYR A 34 -15.47 -5.13 7.79
N ARG A 35 -15.31 -6.03 8.76
CA ARG A 35 -14.08 -6.10 9.57
C ARG A 35 -12.84 -6.44 8.75
N THR A 36 -12.96 -7.34 7.79
CA THR A 36 -11.84 -7.73 6.93
C THR A 36 -11.38 -6.54 6.07
N SER A 37 -12.32 -5.83 5.47
CA SER A 37 -12.01 -4.66 4.64
C SER A 37 -11.49 -3.49 5.48
N GLU A 38 -12.01 -3.26 6.68
CA GLU A 38 -11.52 -2.26 7.63
C GLU A 38 -10.05 -2.55 8.04
N VAL A 39 -9.77 -3.80 8.46
CA VAL A 39 -8.39 -4.21 8.79
C VAL A 39 -7.47 -4.10 7.59
N MET A 40 -7.97 -4.35 6.38
CA MET A 40 -7.18 -4.24 5.17
C MET A 40 -6.89 -2.78 4.81
N LEU A 41 -7.86 -1.87 4.96
CA LEU A 41 -7.65 -0.43 4.82
C LEU A 41 -6.56 0.08 5.76
N ASP A 42 -6.67 -0.22 7.05
CA ASP A 42 -5.66 0.15 8.05
C ASP A 42 -4.28 -0.41 7.70
N ARG A 43 -4.24 -1.66 7.23
CA ARG A 43 -2.98 -2.29 6.83
C ARG A 43 -2.36 -1.61 5.62
N VAL A 44 -3.17 -1.27 4.61
CA VAL A 44 -2.71 -0.57 3.40
C VAL A 44 -2.13 0.78 3.78
N LEU A 45 -2.86 1.60 4.53
CA LEU A 45 -2.39 2.90 4.99
C LEU A 45 -1.09 2.78 5.81
N THR A 46 -1.03 1.81 6.74
CA THR A 46 0.20 1.55 7.52
C THR A 46 1.38 1.15 6.64
N VAL A 47 1.16 0.37 5.58
CA VAL A 47 2.24 -0.05 4.66
C VAL A 47 2.72 1.14 3.85
N LEU A 48 1.81 1.97 3.33
CA LEU A 48 2.16 3.18 2.57
C LEU A 48 2.93 4.17 3.44
N GLU A 49 2.45 4.46 4.65
CA GLU A 49 3.12 5.35 5.60
C GLU A 49 4.53 4.86 5.99
N LYS A 50 4.69 3.55 6.24
CA LYS A 50 6.01 2.97 6.49
C LYS A 50 6.93 3.03 5.28
N ASN A 51 6.38 2.88 4.10
CA ASN A 51 7.14 3.00 2.86
C ASN A 51 7.70 4.41 2.69
N ASP A 52 6.85 5.44 2.88
CA ASP A 52 7.26 6.84 2.83
C ASP A 52 8.34 7.16 3.88
N GLN A 53 8.16 6.67 5.11
CA GLN A 53 9.14 6.87 6.18
C GLN A 53 10.47 6.19 5.87
N SER A 54 10.43 4.95 5.36
CA SER A 54 11.65 4.21 4.99
C SER A 54 12.42 4.88 3.86
N GLU A 55 11.71 5.45 2.89
CA GLU A 55 12.30 6.22 1.80
C GLU A 55 12.98 7.49 2.33
N ALA A 56 12.29 8.25 3.18
CA ALA A 56 12.84 9.46 3.80
C ALA A 56 14.10 9.16 4.63
N ASP A 57 14.06 8.12 5.46
CA ASP A 57 15.19 7.70 6.30
C ASP A 57 16.40 7.27 5.45
N MET A 58 16.15 6.58 4.33
CA MET A 58 17.21 6.18 3.39
C MET A 58 17.84 7.39 2.72
N ILE A 59 17.05 8.33 2.23
CA ILE A 59 17.55 9.56 1.61
C ILE A 59 18.43 10.34 2.61
N GLU A 60 17.97 10.50 3.83
CA GLU A 60 18.73 11.22 4.88
C GLU A 60 20.04 10.50 5.24
N SER A 61 20.01 9.18 5.34
CA SER A 61 21.21 8.35 5.56
C SER A 61 22.23 8.52 4.42
N LEU A 62 21.77 8.49 3.17
CA LEU A 62 22.65 8.71 2.01
C LEU A 62 23.21 10.12 1.96
N LYS A 63 22.41 11.14 2.27
CA LYS A 63 22.90 12.52 2.36
C LYS A 63 24.03 12.67 3.38
N SER A 64 23.86 12.05 4.55
CA SER A 64 24.89 12.05 5.60
C SER A 64 26.16 11.35 5.14
N ASP A 65 26.06 10.17 4.52
CA ASP A 65 27.20 9.42 3.98
C ASP A 65 27.95 10.21 2.89
N TYR A 66 27.21 10.88 1.99
CA TYR A 66 27.83 11.66 0.91
C TYR A 66 28.54 12.92 1.42
N ILE A 67 28.03 13.56 2.47
CA ILE A 67 28.74 14.65 3.16
C ILE A 67 30.05 14.13 3.78
N VAL A 68 30.04 12.94 4.40
CA VAL A 68 31.27 12.31 4.94
C VAL A 68 32.28 12.04 3.83
N ARG A 69 31.86 11.59 2.65
CA ARG A 69 32.74 11.38 1.48
C ARG A 69 33.31 12.70 0.97
N ALA A 70 32.53 13.77 0.91
CA ALA A 70 33.03 15.09 0.54
C ALA A 70 34.11 15.60 1.52
N ARG A 71 33.89 15.39 2.83
CA ARG A 71 34.92 15.71 3.86
C ARG A 71 36.18 14.87 3.71
N ALA A 72 36.04 13.59 3.38
CA ALA A 72 37.18 12.71 3.13
C ALA A 72 38.00 13.17 1.93
N VAL A 73 37.35 13.60 0.82
CA VAL A 73 38.04 14.21 -0.31
C VAL A 73 38.78 15.47 0.12
N SER A 74 38.11 16.37 0.87
CA SER A 74 38.74 17.59 1.39
C SER A 74 40.00 17.27 2.18
N TYR A 75 39.91 16.35 3.14
CA TYR A 75 41.06 15.92 3.96
C TYR A 75 42.21 15.35 3.11
N ILE A 76 41.93 14.55 2.11
CA ILE A 76 42.94 14.00 1.19
C ILE A 76 43.63 15.13 0.42
N LEU A 77 42.88 16.11 -0.09
CA LEU A 77 43.44 17.24 -0.84
C LEU A 77 44.24 18.18 0.03
N ASP A 78 43.89 18.35 1.30
CA ASP A 78 44.69 19.14 2.25
C ASP A 78 46.02 18.43 2.57
N ALA A 79 46.03 17.09 2.62
CA ALA A 79 47.25 16.30 2.78
C ALA A 79 48.09 16.17 1.48
N LYS A 80 47.47 16.36 0.30
CA LYS A 80 48.08 16.20 -1.03
C LYS A 80 47.67 17.35 -1.96
N PRO A 81 48.11 18.57 -1.74
CA PRO A 81 47.66 19.74 -2.53
C PRO A 81 47.98 19.67 -4.03
N GLU A 82 49.02 18.94 -4.41
CA GLU A 82 49.39 18.74 -5.84
C GLU A 82 48.32 17.95 -6.61
N ALA A 83 47.46 17.16 -5.94
CA ALA A 83 46.36 16.43 -6.57
C ALA A 83 45.23 17.34 -7.06
N GLU A 84 45.12 18.56 -6.52
CA GLU A 84 44.01 19.48 -6.72
C GLU A 84 43.81 19.87 -8.20
N LEU A 85 44.91 20.01 -8.95
CA LEU A 85 44.85 20.34 -10.39
C LEU A 85 45.11 19.13 -11.31
N ASP A 86 45.34 17.94 -10.76
CA ASP A 86 45.56 16.72 -11.54
C ASP A 86 44.24 15.92 -11.67
N VAL A 87 43.65 16.01 -12.86
CA VAL A 87 42.39 15.31 -13.18
C VAL A 87 42.52 13.79 -12.98
N ASN A 88 43.68 13.19 -13.30
CA ASN A 88 43.87 11.73 -13.18
C ASN A 88 43.95 11.34 -11.70
N GLU A 89 44.58 12.15 -10.87
CA GLU A 89 44.67 11.88 -9.44
C GLU A 89 43.32 12.10 -8.76
N LEU A 90 42.58 13.15 -9.15
CA LEU A 90 41.18 13.32 -8.68
C LEU A 90 40.29 12.14 -9.06
N GLN A 91 40.45 11.56 -10.26
CA GLN A 91 39.74 10.35 -10.68
C GLN A 91 40.13 9.12 -9.85
N ARG A 92 41.39 9.00 -9.43
CA ARG A 92 41.81 7.93 -8.50
C ARG A 92 41.20 8.10 -7.13
N ILE A 93 41.18 9.34 -6.61
CA ILE A 93 40.53 9.67 -5.34
C ILE A 93 39.02 9.35 -5.43
N ALA A 94 38.36 9.76 -6.50
CA ALA A 94 36.95 9.46 -6.73
C ALA A 94 36.64 7.96 -6.65
N LYS A 95 37.46 7.13 -7.32
CA LYS A 95 37.33 5.67 -7.28
C LYS A 95 37.57 5.10 -5.86
N LEU A 96 38.57 5.64 -5.14
CA LEU A 96 38.92 5.18 -3.80
C LEU A 96 37.76 5.42 -2.81
N ILE A 97 37.05 6.55 -2.94
CA ILE A 97 35.96 6.95 -2.05
C ILE A 97 34.59 6.52 -2.59
N SER A 98 34.56 5.88 -3.78
CA SER A 98 33.32 5.43 -4.42
C SER A 98 32.35 6.58 -4.71
N VAL A 99 32.87 7.65 -5.31
CA VAL A 99 32.10 8.74 -5.89
C VAL A 99 32.29 8.79 -7.41
N ASP A 100 31.29 9.27 -8.14
CA ASP A 100 31.36 9.36 -9.60
C ASP A 100 32.12 10.63 -10.07
N GLU A 101 31.92 11.73 -9.33
CA GLU A 101 32.44 13.05 -9.69
C GLU A 101 33.02 13.76 -8.46
N ILE A 102 34.09 14.54 -8.68
CA ILE A 102 34.63 15.50 -7.71
C ILE A 102 34.72 16.84 -8.43
N HIS A 103 34.21 17.89 -7.81
CA HIS A 103 34.35 19.27 -8.25
C HIS A 103 34.95 20.11 -7.13
N LEU A 104 35.93 20.93 -7.47
CA LEU A 104 36.54 21.89 -6.57
C LEU A 104 36.08 23.29 -6.96
N LEU A 105 35.48 23.99 -6.00
CA LEU A 105 34.92 25.31 -6.22
C LEU A 105 35.69 26.34 -5.38
N ASP A 106 35.87 27.47 -5.96
CA ASP A 106 36.46 28.62 -5.28
C ASP A 106 35.43 29.29 -4.32
N GLN A 107 35.87 30.33 -3.63
CA GLN A 107 35.02 31.08 -2.67
C GLN A 107 33.85 31.82 -3.32
N THR A 108 33.85 31.94 -4.66
CA THR A 108 32.72 32.50 -5.44
C THR A 108 31.71 31.46 -5.86
N GLY A 109 32.01 30.17 -5.63
CA GLY A 109 31.18 29.04 -6.06
C GLY A 109 31.43 28.62 -7.52
N MET A 110 32.58 29.02 -8.10
CA MET A 110 32.95 28.62 -9.46
C MET A 110 33.80 27.34 -9.45
N ILE A 111 33.45 26.37 -10.28
CA ILE A 111 34.22 25.13 -10.46
C ILE A 111 35.50 25.47 -11.22
N TYR A 112 36.65 25.31 -10.58
CA TYR A 112 37.95 25.56 -11.20
C TYR A 112 38.74 24.28 -11.47
N SER A 113 38.42 23.19 -10.79
CA SER A 113 39.05 21.88 -10.98
C SER A 113 38.07 20.74 -10.68
N GLY A 114 38.41 19.50 -11.05
CA GLY A 114 37.59 18.34 -10.78
C GLY A 114 37.88 17.17 -11.69
N THR A 115 37.12 16.10 -11.55
CA THR A 115 37.22 14.87 -12.35
C THR A 115 36.78 15.04 -13.80
N LEU A 116 35.97 16.07 -14.08
CA LEU A 116 35.33 16.31 -15.39
C LEU A 116 35.55 17.75 -15.86
N PRO A 117 36.56 17.98 -16.73
CA PRO A 117 36.90 19.33 -17.21
C PRO A 117 35.76 20.09 -17.90
N LYS A 118 34.79 19.39 -18.45
CA LYS A 118 33.62 20.01 -19.11
C LYS A 118 32.76 20.89 -18.19
N TYR A 119 32.90 20.76 -16.86
CA TYR A 119 32.16 21.56 -15.87
C TYR A 119 32.96 22.77 -15.37
N PHE A 120 34.22 22.93 -15.78
CA PHE A 120 35.02 24.07 -15.36
C PHE A 120 34.39 25.39 -15.82
N GLY A 121 34.31 26.37 -14.94
CA GLY A 121 33.60 27.62 -15.14
C GLY A 121 32.13 27.63 -14.78
N TYR A 122 31.51 26.46 -14.50
CA TYR A 122 30.15 26.45 -13.91
C TYR A 122 30.18 27.02 -12.51
N ASN A 123 29.11 27.69 -12.13
CA ASN A 123 28.98 28.32 -10.81
C ASN A 123 27.54 28.21 -10.30
N PHE A 124 27.29 28.70 -9.10
CA PHE A 124 25.96 28.62 -8.47
C PHE A 124 24.84 29.42 -9.18
N ASN A 125 25.12 30.09 -10.31
CA ASN A 125 24.12 30.69 -11.19
C ASN A 125 23.92 29.88 -12.50
N THR A 126 24.63 28.77 -12.66
CA THR A 126 24.57 27.92 -13.86
C THR A 126 23.49 26.87 -13.69
N GLY A 127 22.19 27.29 -13.74
CA GLY A 127 21.05 26.41 -13.61
C GLY A 127 20.56 26.18 -12.17
N GLU A 128 19.36 25.60 -12.04
CA GLU A 128 18.68 25.43 -10.76
C GLU A 128 19.39 24.46 -9.82
N GLN A 129 19.93 23.36 -10.35
CA GLN A 129 20.65 22.37 -9.58
C GLN A 129 21.86 22.99 -8.87
N MET A 130 22.67 23.81 -9.57
CA MET A 130 23.81 24.50 -8.96
C MET A 130 23.35 25.60 -7.99
N ALA A 131 22.24 26.27 -8.27
CA ALA A 131 21.70 27.34 -7.42
C ALA A 131 21.27 26.86 -6.03
N TYR A 132 20.97 25.58 -5.84
CA TYR A 132 20.68 24.96 -4.56
C TYR A 132 21.79 25.22 -3.52
N PHE A 133 23.05 25.28 -3.95
CA PHE A 133 24.23 25.45 -3.09
C PHE A 133 24.62 26.90 -2.79
N LYS A 134 23.85 27.90 -3.24
CA LYS A 134 24.12 29.33 -2.93
C LYS A 134 24.31 29.64 -1.44
N PRO A 135 23.59 28.99 -0.49
CA PRO A 135 23.82 29.26 0.94
C PRO A 135 25.25 29.01 1.41
N MET A 136 26.00 28.13 0.74
CA MET A 136 27.41 27.88 1.03
C MET A 136 28.27 29.14 0.97
N LEU A 137 27.91 30.12 0.13
CA LEU A 137 28.66 31.39 0.02
C LEU A 137 28.58 32.28 1.26
N THR A 138 27.56 32.08 2.07
CA THR A 138 27.30 32.92 3.27
C THR A 138 27.70 32.26 4.57
N ASP A 139 27.81 30.92 4.59
CA ASP A 139 28.17 30.15 5.78
C ASP A 139 29.23 29.10 5.45
N LYS A 140 30.45 29.31 5.94
CA LYS A 140 31.58 28.40 5.73
C LYS A 140 31.55 27.15 6.61
N GLN A 141 30.64 27.06 7.58
CA GLN A 141 30.45 25.85 8.40
C GLN A 141 29.35 24.94 7.84
N LEU A 142 28.61 25.42 6.86
CA LEU A 142 27.55 24.69 6.26
C LEU A 142 28.07 23.48 5.47
N SER A 143 27.38 22.37 5.56
CA SER A 143 27.53 21.20 4.70
C SER A 143 26.16 20.91 4.09
N MET A 144 26.08 20.70 2.80
CA MET A 144 24.80 20.48 2.10
C MET A 144 24.87 19.24 1.24
N CYS A 145 23.77 18.51 1.17
CA CYS A 145 23.54 17.48 0.16
C CYS A 145 22.14 17.67 -0.41
N GLN A 146 22.01 17.67 -1.73
CA GLN A 146 20.72 17.79 -2.39
C GLN A 146 20.06 16.40 -2.55
N ASP A 147 18.75 16.40 -2.76
CA ASP A 147 18.01 15.23 -3.16
C ASP A 147 18.41 14.80 -4.58
N VAL A 148 17.93 13.63 -5.01
CA VAL A 148 18.12 13.18 -6.40
C VAL A 148 17.58 14.24 -7.33
N THR A 149 18.47 14.79 -8.16
CA THR A 149 18.14 15.90 -9.07
C THR A 149 18.88 15.71 -10.39
N PRO A 150 18.24 15.98 -11.52
CA PRO A 150 18.93 15.99 -12.83
C PRO A 150 20.07 17.01 -12.81
N ASN A 151 21.29 16.58 -13.19
CA ASN A 151 22.41 17.50 -13.26
C ASN A 151 22.23 18.51 -14.41
N THR A 152 22.78 19.71 -14.22
CA THR A 152 22.58 20.83 -15.15
C THR A 152 23.04 20.56 -16.57
N ALA A 153 24.06 19.70 -16.75
CA ALA A 153 24.72 19.53 -18.05
C ALA A 153 24.15 18.38 -18.89
N GLU A 154 23.73 17.29 -18.26
CA GLU A 154 23.38 16.03 -18.95
C GLU A 154 21.96 15.54 -18.60
N GLY A 155 21.30 16.15 -17.63
CA GLY A 155 20.01 15.67 -17.13
C GLY A 155 20.10 14.31 -16.43
N LYS A 156 21.31 13.87 -16.05
CA LYS A 156 21.52 12.62 -15.33
C LYS A 156 21.14 12.79 -13.87
N GLU A 157 20.39 11.86 -13.33
CA GLU A 157 19.98 11.85 -11.92
C GLU A 157 21.17 11.60 -11.01
N MET A 158 21.47 12.59 -10.17
CA MET A 158 22.64 12.62 -9.28
C MET A 158 22.24 13.18 -7.92
N MET A 159 22.99 12.82 -6.89
CA MET A 159 23.02 13.53 -5.62
C MET A 159 24.40 14.20 -5.49
N TYR A 160 24.41 15.48 -5.13
CA TYR A 160 25.64 16.21 -4.89
C TYR A 160 25.73 16.65 -3.44
N ALA A 161 26.85 16.33 -2.79
CA ALA A 161 27.19 16.82 -1.46
C ALA A 161 28.37 17.77 -1.54
N ILE A 162 28.30 18.87 -0.77
CA ILE A 162 29.33 19.92 -0.77
C ILE A 162 29.72 20.30 0.65
N VAL A 163 30.99 20.53 0.87
CA VAL A 163 31.57 21.00 2.14
C VAL A 163 32.65 22.04 1.88
N TRP A 164 32.92 22.88 2.85
CA TRP A 164 34.13 23.72 2.88
C TRP A 164 35.33 22.87 3.34
N ASP A 165 36.54 23.22 2.88
CA ASP A 165 37.78 22.75 3.47
C ASP A 165 37.98 23.35 4.87
N GLU A 166 38.88 22.81 5.70
CA GLU A 166 39.13 23.30 7.04
C GLU A 166 39.55 24.78 7.07
N GLY A 167 40.25 25.22 6.03
CA GLY A 167 40.71 26.61 5.88
C GLY A 167 39.63 27.59 5.42
N GLY A 168 38.47 27.12 4.97
CA GLY A 168 37.43 27.95 4.35
C GLY A 168 37.89 28.65 3.08
N THR A 169 38.83 28.04 2.34
CA THR A 169 39.46 28.60 1.15
C THR A 169 38.87 28.09 -0.16
N LYS A 170 38.33 26.88 -0.14
CA LYS A 170 37.70 26.20 -1.28
C LYS A 170 36.54 25.34 -0.81
N MET A 171 35.66 24.98 -1.71
CA MET A 171 34.61 23.99 -1.49
C MET A 171 34.91 22.72 -2.26
N VAL A 172 34.60 21.59 -1.66
CA VAL A 172 34.69 20.26 -2.25
C VAL A 172 33.28 19.72 -2.45
N GLN A 173 32.92 19.47 -3.70
CA GLN A 173 31.65 18.85 -4.04
C GLN A 173 31.90 17.46 -4.61
N VAL A 174 31.13 16.47 -4.16
CA VAL A 174 31.13 15.12 -4.71
C VAL A 174 29.76 14.83 -5.35
N GLY A 175 29.79 14.19 -6.51
CA GLY A 175 28.58 13.76 -7.23
C GLY A 175 28.50 12.23 -7.28
N ILE A 176 27.32 11.68 -6.99
CA ILE A 176 27.09 10.26 -6.94
C ILE A 176 25.76 9.93 -7.62
N THR A 177 25.76 8.91 -8.47
CA THR A 177 24.54 8.34 -9.01
C THR A 177 23.98 7.36 -7.99
N PRO A 178 22.85 7.64 -7.34
CA PRO A 178 22.32 6.81 -6.25
C PRO A 178 21.58 5.58 -6.83
N LYS A 179 22.29 4.65 -7.45
CA LYS A 179 21.70 3.50 -8.18
C LYS A 179 20.77 2.65 -7.33
N HIS A 180 21.17 2.36 -6.08
CA HIS A 180 20.33 1.57 -5.17
C HIS A 180 19.07 2.33 -4.78
N LEU A 181 19.19 3.60 -4.40
CA LEU A 181 18.06 4.45 -4.10
C LEU A 181 17.08 4.52 -5.29
N LEU A 182 17.58 4.77 -6.49
CA LEU A 182 16.74 4.83 -7.70
C LEU A 182 16.03 3.51 -8.00
N GLN A 183 16.66 2.38 -7.68
CA GLN A 183 16.05 1.06 -7.82
C GLN A 183 14.97 0.85 -6.76
N GLU A 184 15.22 1.22 -5.51
CA GLU A 184 14.26 1.10 -4.41
C GLU A 184 13.08 2.06 -4.57
N LEU A 185 13.32 3.32 -4.98
CA LEU A 185 12.25 4.25 -5.32
C LEU A 185 11.29 3.68 -6.38
N LYS A 186 11.82 2.93 -7.37
CA LYS A 186 10.96 2.25 -8.35
C LYS A 186 10.15 1.10 -7.75
N GLN A 187 10.74 0.33 -6.84
CA GLN A 187 10.05 -0.78 -6.17
C GLN A 187 9.02 -0.29 -5.16
N ASN A 188 9.32 0.84 -4.53
CA ASN A 188 8.48 1.48 -3.52
C ASN A 188 7.40 2.40 -4.11
N GLN A 189 7.34 2.53 -5.44
CA GLN A 189 6.21 3.25 -6.06
C GLN A 189 4.89 2.64 -5.61
N ILE A 190 3.92 3.50 -5.28
CA ILE A 190 2.59 3.10 -4.81
C ILE A 190 1.97 2.03 -5.70
N SER A 191 2.15 2.18 -7.03
CA SER A 191 1.69 1.20 -8.03
C SER A 191 2.28 -0.20 -7.82
N SER A 192 3.58 -0.30 -7.50
CA SER A 192 4.25 -1.58 -7.26
C SER A 192 3.84 -2.20 -5.94
N VAL A 193 3.83 -1.38 -4.88
CA VAL A 193 3.43 -1.82 -3.53
C VAL A 193 2.01 -2.36 -3.51
N VAL A 194 1.09 -1.64 -4.16
CA VAL A 194 -0.34 -2.03 -4.20
C VAL A 194 -0.59 -3.23 -5.10
N ALA A 195 0.12 -3.35 -6.24
CA ALA A 195 -0.02 -4.49 -7.15
C ALA A 195 0.34 -5.83 -6.48
N ASP A 196 1.32 -5.81 -5.57
CA ASP A 196 1.79 -7.01 -4.86
C ASP A 196 0.98 -7.32 -3.58
N MET A 197 0.00 -6.48 -3.22
CA MET A 197 -0.83 -6.72 -2.04
C MET A 197 -1.76 -7.91 -2.23
N PRO A 198 -1.79 -8.87 -1.27
CA PRO A 198 -2.69 -10.00 -1.35
C PRO A 198 -4.13 -9.54 -1.13
N VAL A 199 -4.99 -9.78 -2.11
CA VAL A 199 -6.44 -9.53 -2.04
C VAL A 199 -7.22 -10.84 -2.18
N TYR A 200 -8.43 -10.88 -1.61
CA TYR A 200 -9.31 -12.02 -1.76
C TYR A 200 -9.99 -12.04 -3.13
N LYS A 201 -10.50 -13.21 -3.54
CA LYS A 201 -11.26 -13.36 -4.80
C LYS A 201 -12.44 -12.37 -4.83
N GLY A 202 -12.51 -11.58 -5.89
CA GLY A 202 -13.57 -10.56 -6.07
C GLY A 202 -13.34 -9.25 -5.32
N MET A 203 -12.18 -9.09 -4.68
CA MET A 203 -11.75 -7.86 -4.05
C MET A 203 -10.71 -7.15 -4.93
N GLU A 204 -10.81 -5.84 -5.06
CA GLU A 204 -9.81 -4.99 -5.70
C GLU A 204 -9.49 -3.82 -4.77
N LEU A 205 -8.23 -3.43 -4.77
CA LEU A 205 -7.69 -2.34 -3.98
C LEU A 205 -7.23 -1.23 -4.91
N TYR A 206 -7.56 0.00 -4.54
CA TYR A 206 -7.14 1.22 -5.22
C TYR A 206 -6.57 2.21 -4.20
N VAL A 207 -5.48 2.84 -4.55
CA VAL A 207 -4.89 3.97 -3.84
C VAL A 207 -4.87 5.14 -4.80
N ALA A 208 -5.44 6.26 -4.40
CA ALA A 208 -5.56 7.45 -5.23
C ALA A 208 -5.05 8.67 -4.46
N ASP A 209 -4.63 9.67 -5.21
CA ASP A 209 -4.35 11.00 -4.69
C ASP A 209 -5.62 11.63 -4.10
N PRO A 210 -5.59 12.16 -2.88
CA PRO A 210 -6.78 12.66 -2.20
C PRO A 210 -7.38 13.94 -2.83
N GLU A 211 -6.61 14.71 -3.60
CA GLU A 211 -7.07 15.95 -4.25
C GLU A 211 -7.62 15.69 -5.65
N THR A 212 -6.83 15.01 -6.48
CA THR A 212 -7.16 14.75 -7.88
C THR A 212 -8.05 13.53 -8.09
N LYS A 213 -8.12 12.63 -7.09
CA LYS A 213 -8.80 11.32 -7.15
C LYS A 213 -8.25 10.38 -8.20
N GLN A 214 -7.06 10.68 -8.77
CA GLN A 214 -6.39 9.81 -9.73
C GLN A 214 -5.75 8.60 -9.03
N ILE A 215 -5.92 7.42 -9.62
CA ILE A 215 -5.40 6.15 -9.11
C ILE A 215 -3.91 6.08 -9.38
N GLU A 216 -3.12 6.07 -8.32
CA GLU A 216 -1.67 5.91 -8.33
C GLU A 216 -1.22 4.47 -8.06
N GLY A 217 -2.08 3.67 -7.40
CA GLY A 217 -1.86 2.26 -7.14
C GLY A 217 -3.14 1.45 -7.26
N ALA A 218 -3.04 0.26 -7.86
CA ALA A 218 -4.16 -0.66 -7.98
C ALA A 218 -3.68 -2.11 -8.07
N THR A 219 -4.46 -3.04 -7.53
CA THR A 219 -4.24 -4.49 -7.74
C THR A 219 -4.46 -4.90 -9.19
N ASP A 220 -5.30 -4.16 -9.92
CA ASP A 220 -5.41 -4.23 -11.38
C ASP A 220 -4.72 -3.01 -12.00
N SER A 221 -3.47 -3.18 -12.45
CA SER A 221 -2.65 -2.12 -13.03
C SER A 221 -3.24 -1.43 -14.27
N THR A 222 -4.25 -2.01 -14.90
CA THR A 222 -4.94 -1.39 -16.05
C THR A 222 -5.77 -0.18 -15.66
N GLN A 223 -5.98 0.05 -14.36
CA GLN A 223 -6.76 1.17 -13.83
C GLN A 223 -5.90 2.37 -13.41
N LEU A 224 -4.57 2.25 -13.46
CA LEU A 224 -3.65 3.33 -13.10
C LEU A 224 -3.88 4.58 -13.97
N GLY A 225 -3.83 5.76 -13.34
CA GLY A 225 -4.03 7.06 -13.99
C GLY A 225 -5.48 7.43 -14.28
N ARG A 226 -6.45 6.54 -14.04
CA ARG A 226 -7.90 6.84 -14.11
C ARG A 226 -8.37 7.47 -12.82
N SER A 227 -9.49 8.16 -12.85
CA SER A 227 -10.15 8.66 -11.64
C SER A 227 -11.02 7.56 -11.01
N LEU A 228 -11.15 7.57 -9.67
CA LEU A 228 -12.08 6.69 -8.96
C LEU A 228 -13.52 6.88 -9.43
N GLU A 229 -13.90 8.10 -9.79
CA GLU A 229 -15.23 8.44 -10.31
C GLU A 229 -15.48 7.79 -11.68
N GLU A 230 -14.48 7.72 -12.56
CA GLU A 230 -14.57 7.00 -13.84
C GLU A 230 -14.79 5.49 -13.66
N LEU A 231 -14.39 4.94 -12.52
CA LEU A 231 -14.67 3.55 -12.16
C LEU A 231 -16.08 3.38 -11.54
N GLY A 232 -16.83 4.44 -11.37
CA GLY A 232 -18.16 4.43 -10.74
C GLY A 232 -18.10 4.43 -9.21
N ILE A 233 -16.94 4.77 -8.61
CA ILE A 233 -16.78 4.92 -7.17
C ILE A 233 -17.01 6.38 -6.82
N SER A 234 -18.19 6.68 -6.25
CA SER A 234 -18.51 8.03 -5.78
C SER A 234 -17.76 8.33 -4.50
N VAL A 235 -16.97 9.41 -4.52
CA VAL A 235 -16.09 9.80 -3.42
C VAL A 235 -16.68 10.99 -2.69
N GLU A 236 -17.69 10.77 -1.86
CA GLU A 236 -18.07 11.71 -0.81
C GLU A 236 -17.36 11.31 0.49
N VAL A 237 -16.10 11.69 0.63
CA VAL A 237 -15.34 11.44 1.86
C VAL A 237 -15.60 12.59 2.82
N ALA A 238 -16.28 12.29 3.92
CA ALA A 238 -16.75 13.32 4.85
C ALA A 238 -15.64 13.94 5.70
N SER A 239 -14.57 13.21 6.02
CA SER A 239 -13.43 13.69 6.82
C SER A 239 -12.26 12.68 6.85
N ILE A 240 -11.06 13.20 7.10
CA ILE A 240 -9.85 12.39 7.27
C ILE A 240 -10.05 11.37 8.40
N GLY A 241 -9.66 10.13 8.15
CA GLY A 241 -9.74 9.01 9.10
C GLY A 241 -11.11 8.35 9.23
N GLN A 242 -12.14 8.84 8.52
CA GLN A 242 -13.45 8.18 8.49
C GLN A 242 -13.54 7.14 7.38
N THR A 243 -14.03 5.96 7.73
CA THR A 243 -14.37 4.93 6.75
C THR A 243 -15.78 5.16 6.23
N VAL A 244 -15.92 5.31 4.93
CA VAL A 244 -17.21 5.45 4.23
C VAL A 244 -17.51 4.16 3.49
N ILE A 245 -18.77 3.70 3.58
CA ILE A 245 -19.25 2.54 2.83
C ILE A 245 -20.27 3.01 1.81
N ALA A 246 -20.06 2.64 0.57
CA ALA A 246 -20.97 2.92 -0.53
C ALA A 246 -21.16 1.69 -1.43
N ASP A 247 -22.26 1.65 -2.13
CA ASP A 247 -22.45 0.70 -3.23
C ASP A 247 -21.99 1.35 -4.52
N ALA A 248 -21.19 0.62 -5.31
CA ALA A 248 -20.65 1.09 -6.57
C ALA A 248 -20.87 0.05 -7.68
N VAL A 249 -20.84 0.49 -8.92
CA VAL A 249 -20.81 -0.40 -10.08
C VAL A 249 -19.46 -0.23 -10.76
N VAL A 250 -18.54 -1.16 -10.47
CA VAL A 250 -17.16 -1.14 -10.98
C VAL A 250 -17.03 -2.19 -12.07
N LYS A 251 -16.58 -1.81 -13.26
CA LYS A 251 -16.44 -2.73 -14.42
C LYS A 251 -17.72 -3.55 -14.70
N GLU A 252 -18.88 -2.89 -14.68
CA GLU A 252 -20.21 -3.51 -14.87
C GLU A 252 -20.63 -4.51 -13.76
N LYS A 253 -19.88 -4.60 -12.66
CA LYS A 253 -20.16 -5.45 -11.51
C LYS A 253 -20.67 -4.62 -10.34
N HIS A 254 -21.71 -5.12 -9.67
CA HIS A 254 -22.18 -4.54 -8.43
C HIS A 254 -21.19 -4.86 -7.30
N CYS A 255 -20.55 -3.82 -6.76
CA CYS A 255 -19.58 -3.94 -5.70
C CYS A 255 -20.03 -3.17 -4.46
N ARG A 256 -19.60 -3.63 -3.29
CA ARG A 256 -19.53 -2.81 -2.08
C ARG A 256 -18.17 -2.14 -2.09
N CYS A 257 -18.14 -0.85 -1.84
CA CYS A 257 -16.93 -0.07 -1.76
C CYS A 257 -16.75 0.45 -0.34
N MET A 258 -15.54 0.32 0.20
CA MET A 258 -15.11 0.97 1.43
C MET A 258 -14.00 1.94 1.10
N LEU A 259 -14.14 3.18 1.55
CA LEU A 259 -13.18 4.25 1.33
C LEU A 259 -12.69 4.81 2.66
N GLN A 260 -11.41 5.12 2.71
CA GLN A 260 -10.81 5.86 3.82
C GLN A 260 -9.77 6.82 3.26
N GLN A 261 -9.80 8.05 3.73
CA GLN A 261 -8.83 9.08 3.37
C GLN A 261 -7.98 9.42 4.58
N ASP A 262 -6.67 9.53 4.38
CA ASP A 262 -5.78 10.21 5.29
C ASP A 262 -5.24 11.52 4.66
N ALA A 263 -4.13 12.05 5.20
CA ALA A 263 -3.53 13.28 4.67
C ALA A 263 -2.94 13.10 3.25
N ASN A 264 -2.39 11.93 2.96
CA ASN A 264 -1.60 11.67 1.75
C ASN A 264 -2.30 10.77 0.74
N TYR A 265 -3.23 9.92 1.20
CA TYR A 265 -3.82 8.86 0.38
C TYR A 265 -5.32 8.75 0.55
N LEU A 266 -5.99 8.42 -0.54
CA LEU A 266 -7.36 7.95 -0.56
C LEU A 266 -7.37 6.48 -0.96
N VAL A 267 -7.69 5.61 -0.01
CA VAL A 267 -7.73 4.16 -0.23
C VAL A 267 -9.15 3.71 -0.44
N ALA A 268 -9.39 2.95 -1.50
CA ALA A 268 -10.67 2.33 -1.79
C ALA A 268 -10.51 0.81 -1.95
N ILE A 269 -11.35 0.06 -1.26
CA ILE A 269 -11.48 -1.39 -1.41
C ILE A 269 -12.84 -1.67 -2.00
N THR A 270 -12.88 -2.42 -3.11
CA THR A 270 -14.13 -2.87 -3.71
C THR A 270 -14.27 -4.38 -3.58
N GLU A 271 -15.48 -4.83 -3.32
CA GLU A 271 -15.84 -6.23 -3.13
C GLU A 271 -17.02 -6.59 -4.00
N GLU A 272 -16.86 -7.56 -4.90
CA GLU A 272 -17.90 -7.99 -5.81
C GLU A 272 -19.02 -8.74 -5.07
N LYS A 273 -20.25 -8.21 -5.10
CA LYS A 273 -21.41 -8.79 -4.41
C LYS A 273 -21.75 -10.20 -4.89
N ALA A 274 -21.47 -10.53 -6.14
CA ALA A 274 -21.75 -11.86 -6.71
C ALA A 274 -20.88 -12.95 -6.05
N VAL A 275 -19.59 -12.70 -5.81
CA VAL A 275 -18.67 -13.65 -5.15
C VAL A 275 -19.09 -13.92 -3.70
N TYR A 276 -19.51 -12.88 -3.02
CA TYR A 276 -20.05 -12.93 -1.68
C TYR A 276 -21.34 -13.77 -1.61
N LEU A 277 -22.28 -13.56 -2.54
CA LEU A 277 -23.53 -14.32 -2.59
C LEU A 277 -23.29 -15.80 -2.91
N GLU A 278 -22.33 -16.13 -3.77
CA GLU A 278 -21.97 -17.51 -4.11
C GLU A 278 -21.52 -18.30 -2.88
N SER A 279 -20.62 -17.75 -2.07
CA SER A 279 -20.11 -18.40 -0.85
C SER A 279 -21.22 -18.59 0.20
N SER A 280 -22.09 -17.59 0.36
CA SER A 280 -23.24 -17.65 1.27
C SER A 280 -24.27 -18.68 0.83
N PHE A 281 -24.50 -18.81 -0.47
CA PHE A 281 -25.44 -19.79 -1.03
C PHE A 281 -24.98 -21.24 -0.79
N VAL A 282 -23.70 -21.53 -0.95
CA VAL A 282 -23.13 -22.86 -0.67
C VAL A 282 -23.26 -23.21 0.81
N ALA A 283 -22.95 -22.28 1.72
CA ALA A 283 -23.13 -22.49 3.15
C ALA A 283 -24.61 -22.76 3.52
N MET A 284 -25.53 -21.98 2.95
CA MET A 284 -26.97 -22.13 3.14
C MET A 284 -27.48 -23.48 2.64
N LEU A 285 -26.97 -23.98 1.51
CA LEU A 285 -27.31 -25.32 1.00
C LEU A 285 -26.86 -26.42 1.95
N ILE A 286 -25.66 -26.37 2.47
CA ILE A 286 -25.11 -27.40 3.39
C ILE A 286 -25.96 -27.49 4.67
N VAL A 287 -26.23 -26.35 5.31
CA VAL A 287 -27.02 -26.33 6.56
C VAL A 287 -28.48 -26.68 6.26
N GLY A 288 -29.04 -26.24 5.13
CA GLY A 288 -30.39 -26.59 4.71
C GLY A 288 -30.57 -28.11 4.52
N VAL A 289 -29.63 -28.79 3.89
CA VAL A 289 -29.64 -30.26 3.76
C VAL A 289 -29.58 -30.91 5.13
N TYR A 290 -28.70 -30.41 6.06
CA TYR A 290 -28.61 -30.94 7.41
C TYR A 290 -29.94 -30.77 8.19
N LEU A 291 -30.58 -29.59 8.11
CA LEU A 291 -31.86 -29.33 8.77
C LEU A 291 -32.99 -30.24 8.23
N ILE A 292 -33.01 -30.48 6.92
CA ILE A 292 -33.99 -31.42 6.31
C ILE A 292 -33.79 -32.84 6.85
N LEU A 293 -32.54 -33.34 6.88
CA LEU A 293 -32.21 -34.66 7.40
C LEU A 293 -32.56 -34.79 8.90
N ALA A 294 -32.21 -33.81 9.70
CA ALA A 294 -32.54 -33.78 11.14
C ALA A 294 -34.07 -33.76 11.38
N SER A 295 -34.81 -32.99 10.57
CA SER A 295 -36.27 -32.92 10.66
C SER A 295 -36.92 -34.25 10.23
N CYS A 296 -36.41 -34.89 9.19
CA CYS A 296 -36.91 -36.24 8.80
C CYS A 296 -36.64 -37.27 9.89
N GLY A 297 -35.48 -37.26 10.54
CA GLY A 297 -35.14 -38.11 11.67
C GLY A 297 -36.08 -37.89 12.89
N MET A 298 -36.37 -36.61 13.19
CA MET A 298 -37.26 -36.25 14.28
C MET A 298 -38.70 -36.71 13.99
N VAL A 299 -39.19 -36.53 12.77
CA VAL A 299 -40.52 -37.00 12.36
C VAL A 299 -40.62 -38.54 12.44
N TYR A 300 -39.55 -39.23 12.04
CA TYR A 300 -39.47 -40.70 12.13
C TYR A 300 -39.54 -41.16 13.58
N MET A 301 -38.73 -40.59 14.49
CA MET A 301 -38.75 -40.92 15.90
C MET A 301 -40.13 -40.64 16.57
N LEU A 302 -40.73 -39.50 16.25
CA LEU A 302 -42.08 -39.18 16.76
C LEU A 302 -43.13 -40.15 16.24
N ALA A 303 -43.03 -40.62 14.98
CA ALA A 303 -43.95 -41.61 14.44
C ALA A 303 -43.82 -42.96 15.14
N GLU A 304 -42.61 -43.38 15.49
CA GLU A 304 -42.32 -44.62 16.21
C GLU A 304 -42.84 -44.60 17.66
N VAL A 305 -42.59 -43.51 18.38
CA VAL A 305 -43.13 -43.28 19.72
C VAL A 305 -44.67 -43.24 19.76
N MET A 306 -45.27 -42.63 18.74
CA MET A 306 -46.74 -42.64 18.58
C MET A 306 -47.27 -44.02 18.28
N LYS A 307 -46.56 -44.84 17.50
CA LYS A 307 -46.95 -46.21 17.22
C LYS A 307 -46.91 -47.08 18.47
N GLU A 308 -45.83 -47.01 19.26
CA GLU A 308 -45.72 -47.72 20.52
C GLU A 308 -46.83 -47.30 21.54
N LYS A 309 -47.14 -46.03 21.60
CA LYS A 309 -48.23 -45.53 22.47
C LYS A 309 -49.59 -46.07 22.02
N TYR A 310 -49.83 -46.15 20.71
CA TYR A 310 -51.06 -46.65 20.18
C TYR A 310 -51.22 -48.16 20.41
N GLU A 311 -50.12 -48.93 20.31
CA GLU A 311 -50.11 -50.36 20.60
C GLU A 311 -50.35 -50.63 22.11
N LYS A 312 -49.73 -49.84 23.00
CA LYS A 312 -49.99 -49.91 24.44
C LYS A 312 -51.43 -49.58 24.80
N GLU A 313 -52.04 -48.55 24.25
CA GLU A 313 -53.45 -48.22 24.44
C GLU A 313 -54.37 -49.31 23.92
N ARG A 314 -54.04 -49.93 22.79
CA ARG A 314 -54.82 -51.05 22.20
C ARG A 314 -54.76 -52.28 23.09
N LEU A 315 -53.60 -52.65 23.63
CA LEU A 315 -53.43 -53.77 24.56
C LEU A 315 -54.18 -53.54 25.88
N LEU A 316 -54.21 -52.33 26.42
CA LEU A 316 -55.00 -51.96 27.58
C LEU A 316 -56.51 -52.10 27.33
N TYR A 317 -57.00 -51.68 26.18
CA TYR A 317 -58.39 -51.82 25.79
C TYR A 317 -58.83 -53.27 25.69
N THR A 318 -57.98 -54.15 25.10
CA THR A 318 -58.29 -55.59 24.94
C THR A 318 -58.27 -56.29 26.30
N SER A 319 -57.42 -55.90 27.24
CA SER A 319 -57.37 -56.50 28.60
C SER A 319 -58.46 -56.02 29.52
N MET A 320 -59.28 -55.03 29.19
CA MET A 320 -60.44 -54.55 29.93
C MET A 320 -61.75 -55.09 29.40
N THR A 321 -61.75 -55.83 28.30
CA THR A 321 -62.95 -56.40 27.63
C THR A 321 -63.03 -57.91 27.72
N ASP A 322 -62.03 -58.60 28.30
CA ASP A 322 -62.07 -59.99 28.74
C ASP A 322 -62.30 -60.04 30.26
#